data_943eca230ca2863bb6a588833613a22d
#
_entry.id   943eca230ca2863bb6a588833613a22d
#
_cell.length_a   1.000
_cell.length_b   1.000
_cell.length_c   1.000
_cell.angle_alpha   90.00
_cell.angle_beta   90.00
_cell.angle_gamma   90.00
#
_symmetry.space_group_name_H-M   'P 1'
#
loop_
_entity.id
_entity.type
_entity.pdbx_description
1 polymer ?
#
loop_
_entity_poly.entity_id
_entity_poly.type
_entity_poly.pdbx_seq_one_letter_code
_entity_poly.pdbx_strand_id
1 'polypeptide(L)'
;MTSSHAISESEGWEIVSSETHFRNDHLAVATEKIRTPARPVARPWTVVHRKRAVVIGAMTAEGKFILIRQERLPVRAAIWEVPAGQIDETTELESSAIEAVALRELREETGYELDERGELFALGDYFTSPGFTDERGYFFLARPVRLSAEGHAPDESESILDCQAFTAAELRAMIDRNEIRDANTLGLCARLLARGLLSFAAQ
;
A
#
# COMPACT_ATOMS: atom_id res chain seq x y z
N MET A 1 21.96 -5.93 -15.37
CA MET A 1 22.11 -6.53 -14.03
C MET A 1 22.74 -5.45 -13.13
N THR A 2 21.92 -4.61 -12.52
CA THR A 2 22.39 -3.62 -11.52
C THR A 2 22.10 -4.23 -10.17
N SER A 3 23.16 -4.63 -9.47
CA SER A 3 23.13 -5.05 -8.08
C SER A 3 22.43 -3.95 -7.27
N SER A 4 21.22 -4.22 -6.78
CA SER A 4 20.62 -3.45 -5.72
C SER A 4 21.53 -3.58 -4.51
N HIS A 5 22.28 -2.54 -4.20
CA HIS A 5 22.92 -2.42 -2.90
C HIS A 5 21.78 -2.24 -1.90
N ALA A 6 21.32 -3.36 -1.32
CA ALA A 6 20.56 -3.31 -0.10
C ALA A 6 21.47 -2.64 0.93
N ILE A 7 21.26 -1.36 1.19
CA ILE A 7 21.78 -0.71 2.38
C ILE A 7 21.23 -1.55 3.52
N SER A 8 22.09 -2.13 4.34
CA SER A 8 21.68 -2.81 5.57
C SER A 8 20.97 -1.77 6.43
N GLU A 9 19.66 -1.75 6.37
CA GLU A 9 18.81 -0.71 6.96
C GLU A 9 18.92 -0.68 8.49
N SER A 10 19.51 -1.70 9.10
CA SER A 10 19.63 -1.86 10.56
C SER A 10 21.05 -1.73 11.10
N GLU A 11 22.09 -1.68 10.26
CA GLU A 11 23.46 -1.65 10.75
C GLU A 11 23.79 -0.33 11.43
N GLY A 12 24.18 -0.41 12.72
CA GLY A 12 24.51 0.75 13.54
C GLY A 12 23.32 1.50 14.13
N TRP A 13 22.11 1.00 13.95
CA TRP A 13 20.91 1.50 14.65
C TRP A 13 20.64 0.66 15.89
N GLU A 14 20.39 1.31 17.02
CA GLU A 14 20.16 0.65 18.31
C GLU A 14 19.01 1.33 19.07
N ILE A 15 18.00 0.53 19.43
CA ILE A 15 16.96 0.95 20.38
C ILE A 15 17.49 0.69 21.79
N VAL A 16 17.89 1.74 22.48
CA VAL A 16 18.46 1.68 23.83
C VAL A 16 17.38 1.42 24.89
N SER A 17 16.20 1.99 24.67
CA SER A 17 15.02 1.74 25.51
C SER A 17 13.75 2.08 24.73
N SER A 18 12.65 1.41 25.07
CA SER A 18 11.32 1.67 24.54
C SER A 18 10.31 1.69 25.67
N GLU A 19 9.39 2.67 25.64
CA GLU A 19 8.27 2.82 26.55
C GLU A 19 6.98 2.93 25.73
N THR A 20 6.11 1.92 25.83
CA THR A 20 4.83 1.92 25.13
C THR A 20 3.80 2.71 25.92
N HIS A 21 3.16 3.69 25.30
CA HIS A 21 2.13 4.55 25.87
C HIS A 21 0.71 4.12 25.51
N PHE A 22 0.54 3.48 24.34
CA PHE A 22 -0.73 2.98 23.87
C PHE A 22 -0.52 1.77 22.95
N ARG A 23 -1.45 0.81 23.00
CA ARG A 23 -1.47 -0.35 22.10
C ARG A 23 -2.90 -0.84 21.91
N ASN A 24 -3.23 -1.20 20.67
CA ASN A 24 -4.41 -1.97 20.30
C ASN A 24 -4.04 -2.97 19.18
N ASP A 25 -5.04 -3.61 18.57
CA ASP A 25 -4.81 -4.61 17.52
C ASP A 25 -4.24 -4.03 16.20
N HIS A 26 -4.33 -2.70 16.02
CA HIS A 26 -3.94 -2.02 14.78
C HIS A 26 -2.63 -1.25 14.87
N LEU A 27 -2.27 -0.76 16.07
CA LEU A 27 -1.07 0.06 16.24
C LEU A 27 -0.57 0.07 17.70
N ALA A 28 0.70 0.44 17.85
CA ALA A 28 1.24 0.84 19.15
C ALA A 28 1.95 2.20 19.05
N VAL A 29 1.89 3.00 20.12
CA VAL A 29 2.61 4.27 20.21
C VAL A 29 3.64 4.14 21.34
N ALA A 30 4.90 4.34 21.01
CA ALA A 30 6.01 4.22 21.96
C ALA A 30 6.94 5.44 21.89
N THR A 31 7.61 5.74 23.01
CA THR A 31 8.80 6.58 23.01
C THR A 31 10.03 5.68 23.03
N GLU A 32 10.83 5.75 21.99
CA GLU A 32 12.07 5.01 21.84
C GLU A 32 13.28 5.91 21.95
N LYS A 33 14.29 5.51 22.73
CA LYS A 33 15.60 6.15 22.72
C LYS A 33 16.47 5.43 21.69
N ILE A 34 16.76 6.12 20.60
CA ILE A 34 17.44 5.54 19.45
C ILE A 34 18.82 6.16 19.29
N ARG A 35 19.83 5.28 19.09
CA ARG A 35 21.18 5.63 18.65
C ARG A 35 21.29 5.28 17.16
N THR A 36 21.95 6.14 16.41
CA THR A 36 22.14 5.93 14.97
C THR A 36 23.62 6.06 14.61
N PRO A 37 24.07 5.58 13.43
CA PRO A 37 25.44 5.76 12.98
C PRO A 37 25.91 7.21 12.99
N ALA A 38 25.03 8.16 12.68
CA ALA A 38 25.33 9.60 12.68
C ALA A 38 25.13 10.28 14.04
N ARG A 39 24.48 9.61 15.01
CA ARG A 39 24.13 10.15 16.34
C ARG A 39 24.47 9.14 17.45
N PRO A 40 25.70 9.15 17.96
CA PRO A 40 26.14 8.20 18.99
C PRO A 40 25.47 8.39 20.34
N VAL A 41 24.90 9.56 20.60
CA VAL A 41 24.09 9.83 21.80
C VAL A 41 22.63 9.54 21.49
N ALA A 42 22.05 8.56 22.18
CA ALA A 42 20.64 8.18 22.00
C ALA A 42 19.69 9.36 22.24
N ARG A 43 18.70 9.53 21.37
CA ARG A 43 17.67 10.56 21.47
C ARG A 43 16.28 9.94 21.57
N PRO A 44 15.37 10.51 22.35
CA PRO A 44 13.99 10.05 22.38
C PRO A 44 13.27 10.42 21.08
N TRP A 45 12.48 9.48 20.56
CA TRP A 45 11.62 9.64 19.41
C TRP A 45 10.28 8.97 19.65
N THR A 46 9.19 9.63 19.31
CA THR A 46 7.87 8.99 19.35
C THR A 46 7.65 8.24 18.04
N VAL A 47 7.42 6.93 18.16
CA VAL A 47 7.19 6.05 17.03
C VAL A 47 5.78 5.47 17.10
N VAL A 48 5.08 5.44 15.99
CA VAL A 48 3.84 4.71 15.80
C VAL A 48 4.15 3.43 15.04
N HIS A 49 4.13 2.31 15.75
CA HIS A 49 4.30 0.99 15.16
C HIS A 49 3.00 0.55 14.50
N ARG A 50 3.05 0.21 13.23
CA ARG A 50 1.89 -0.27 12.46
C ARG A 50 2.20 -1.57 11.75
N LYS A 51 1.15 -2.37 11.51
CA LYS A 51 1.24 -3.53 10.64
C LYS A 51 1.67 -3.09 9.24
N ARG A 52 2.35 -3.97 8.54
CA ARG A 52 2.67 -3.79 7.12
C ARG A 52 1.41 -3.87 6.28
N ALA A 53 1.46 -3.35 5.06
CA ALA A 53 0.30 -3.34 4.18
C ALA A 53 0.67 -3.73 2.74
N VAL A 54 -0.29 -4.27 2.01
CA VAL A 54 -0.25 -4.41 0.55
C VAL A 54 -1.06 -3.30 -0.08
N VAL A 55 -0.62 -2.81 -1.24
CA VAL A 55 -1.31 -1.79 -2.04
C VAL A 55 -1.31 -2.23 -3.48
N ILE A 56 -2.48 -2.39 -4.06
CA ILE A 56 -2.66 -3.11 -5.31
C ILE A 56 -3.23 -2.20 -6.40
N GLY A 57 -2.44 -1.94 -7.44
CA GLY A 57 -2.98 -1.46 -8.70
C GLY A 57 -3.62 -2.62 -9.44
N ALA A 58 -4.89 -2.49 -9.82
CA ALA A 58 -5.58 -3.49 -10.61
C ALA A 58 -5.97 -2.90 -11.96
N MET A 59 -5.69 -3.63 -13.05
CA MET A 59 -5.94 -3.16 -14.42
C MET A 59 -6.70 -4.21 -15.22
N THR A 60 -7.82 -3.82 -15.84
CA THR A 60 -8.61 -4.69 -16.72
C THR A 60 -7.87 -4.98 -18.03
N ALA A 61 -8.39 -5.93 -18.82
CA ALA A 61 -7.86 -6.25 -20.15
C ALA A 61 -7.90 -5.04 -21.11
N GLU A 62 -8.85 -4.11 -20.92
CA GLU A 62 -8.98 -2.87 -21.68
C GLU A 62 -8.04 -1.75 -21.18
N GLY A 63 -7.20 -2.04 -20.17
CA GLY A 63 -6.26 -1.09 -19.59
C GLY A 63 -6.89 -0.06 -18.66
N LYS A 64 -8.07 -0.32 -18.10
CA LYS A 64 -8.71 0.54 -17.10
C LYS A 64 -8.24 0.19 -15.70
N PHE A 65 -7.96 1.20 -14.89
CA PHE A 65 -7.61 1.08 -13.49
C PHE A 65 -8.85 0.94 -12.60
N ILE A 66 -8.81 -0.01 -11.68
CA ILE A 66 -9.85 -0.18 -10.66
C ILE A 66 -9.48 0.67 -9.46
N LEU A 67 -10.41 1.53 -9.04
CA LEU A 67 -10.35 2.28 -7.80
C LEU A 67 -11.59 1.99 -6.96
N ILE A 68 -11.41 2.03 -5.65
CA ILE A 68 -12.49 2.03 -4.66
C ILE A 68 -12.68 3.43 -4.10
N ARG A 69 -13.90 3.74 -3.66
CA ARG A 69 -14.21 4.94 -2.89
C ARG A 69 -14.56 4.52 -1.47
N GLN A 70 -13.66 4.78 -0.54
CA GLN A 70 -13.78 4.33 0.84
C GLN A 70 -13.88 5.49 1.82
N GLU A 71 -14.68 5.32 2.87
CA GLU A 71 -14.71 6.25 4.01
C GLU A 71 -13.46 6.06 4.87
N ARG A 72 -12.66 7.11 5.00
CA ARG A 72 -11.49 7.18 5.88
C ARG A 72 -11.83 8.03 7.11
N LEU A 73 -12.21 7.36 8.19
CA LEU A 73 -12.68 8.00 9.44
C LEU A 73 -11.71 9.04 10.01
N PRO A 74 -10.37 8.82 10.03
CA PRO A 74 -9.44 9.81 10.57
C PRO A 74 -9.47 11.14 9.81
N VAL A 75 -9.71 11.12 8.50
CA VAL A 75 -9.79 12.34 7.66
C VAL A 75 -11.23 12.79 7.42
N ARG A 76 -12.23 12.01 7.89
CA ARG A 76 -13.68 12.31 7.79
C ARG A 76 -14.13 12.59 6.35
N ALA A 77 -13.63 11.78 5.42
CA ALA A 77 -13.94 11.92 4.01
C ALA A 77 -13.98 10.55 3.32
N ALA A 78 -14.83 10.43 2.30
CA ALA A 78 -14.76 9.33 1.35
C ALA A 78 -13.83 9.73 0.21
N ILE A 79 -12.77 8.96 -0.01
CA ILE A 79 -11.74 9.25 -1.01
C ILE A 79 -11.60 8.11 -2.01
N TRP A 80 -11.16 8.44 -3.22
CA TRP A 80 -10.79 7.46 -4.23
C TRP A 80 -9.37 6.97 -3.99
N GLU A 81 -9.19 5.65 -3.95
CA GLU A 81 -7.93 5.00 -3.72
C GLU A 81 -7.85 3.62 -4.39
N VAL A 82 -6.67 3.08 -4.53
CA VAL A 82 -6.48 1.68 -4.92
C VAL A 82 -6.78 0.76 -3.74
N PRO A 83 -7.21 -0.49 -3.96
CA PRO A 83 -7.37 -1.48 -2.90
C PRO A 83 -6.07 -1.69 -2.11
N ALA A 84 -6.21 -1.85 -0.80
CA ALA A 84 -5.09 -1.99 0.11
C ALA A 84 -5.50 -2.64 1.43
N GLY A 85 -4.73 -3.61 1.92
CA GLY A 85 -5.02 -4.29 3.17
C GLY A 85 -3.81 -4.50 4.06
N GLN A 86 -4.06 -4.78 5.34
CA GLN A 86 -3.01 -5.03 6.32
C GLN A 86 -2.54 -6.49 6.23
N ILE A 87 -1.24 -6.69 6.40
CA ILE A 87 -0.62 -8.00 6.53
C ILE A 87 -0.64 -8.38 8.02
N ASP A 88 -1.24 -9.52 8.35
CA ASP A 88 -1.25 -9.99 9.72
C ASP A 88 0.16 -10.31 10.21
N GLU A 89 0.43 -10.03 11.48
CA GLU A 89 1.74 -10.21 12.12
C GLU A 89 2.22 -11.68 12.10
N THR A 90 1.29 -12.62 12.01
CA THR A 90 1.57 -14.06 11.91
C THR A 90 1.95 -14.51 10.52
N THR A 91 1.76 -13.66 9.50
CA THR A 91 2.13 -13.98 8.13
C THR A 91 3.65 -13.93 8.00
N GLU A 92 4.24 -15.05 7.60
CA GLU A 92 5.64 -15.08 7.21
C GLU A 92 5.85 -14.11 6.04
N LEU A 93 6.95 -13.32 6.12
CA LEU A 93 7.20 -12.27 5.11
C LEU A 93 7.91 -12.84 3.87
N GLU A 94 7.55 -14.06 3.50
CA GLU A 94 7.90 -14.60 2.20
C GLU A 94 7.06 -13.96 1.09
N SER A 95 7.66 -13.78 -0.06
CA SER A 95 7.00 -13.10 -1.20
C SER A 95 5.66 -13.72 -1.54
N SER A 96 5.55 -15.05 -1.54
CA SER A 96 4.32 -15.77 -1.85
C SER A 96 3.17 -15.51 -0.85
N ALA A 97 3.50 -15.38 0.44
CA ALA A 97 2.50 -15.08 1.46
C ALA A 97 1.98 -13.64 1.32
N ILE A 98 2.86 -12.67 1.03
CA ILE A 98 2.49 -11.26 0.80
C ILE A 98 1.65 -11.15 -0.50
N GLU A 99 2.01 -11.88 -1.55
CA GLU A 99 1.25 -11.94 -2.81
C GLU A 99 -0.16 -12.51 -2.59
N ALA A 100 -0.29 -13.56 -1.76
CA ALA A 100 -1.58 -14.14 -1.42
C ALA A 100 -2.49 -13.13 -0.68
N VAL A 101 -1.93 -12.33 0.24
CA VAL A 101 -2.66 -11.23 0.89
C VAL A 101 -3.10 -10.21 -0.16
N ALA A 102 -2.23 -9.79 -1.07
CA ALA A 102 -2.59 -8.83 -2.11
C ALA A 102 -3.74 -9.30 -3.01
N LEU A 103 -3.75 -10.57 -3.41
CA LEU A 103 -4.83 -11.14 -4.22
C LEU A 103 -6.14 -11.28 -3.43
N ARG A 104 -6.06 -11.60 -2.15
CA ARG A 104 -7.22 -11.68 -1.26
C ARG A 104 -7.88 -10.31 -1.12
N GLU A 105 -7.10 -9.26 -0.75
CA GLU A 105 -7.59 -7.89 -0.60
C GLU A 105 -8.18 -7.33 -1.90
N LEU A 106 -7.52 -7.59 -3.05
CA LEU A 106 -8.06 -7.22 -4.35
C LEU A 106 -9.48 -7.75 -4.54
N ARG A 107 -9.69 -9.05 -4.24
CA ARG A 107 -11.01 -9.66 -4.42
C ARG A 107 -12.03 -9.14 -3.40
N GLU A 108 -11.64 -9.05 -2.12
CA GLU A 108 -12.54 -8.65 -1.04
C GLU A 108 -13.02 -7.21 -1.22
N GLU A 109 -12.14 -6.28 -1.51
CA GLU A 109 -12.47 -4.86 -1.64
C GLU A 109 -13.08 -4.47 -2.99
N THR A 110 -12.77 -5.19 -4.06
CA THR A 110 -13.20 -4.78 -5.41
C THR A 110 -14.11 -5.75 -6.13
N GLY A 111 -14.14 -7.03 -5.72
CA GLY A 111 -14.78 -8.09 -6.49
C GLY A 111 -14.02 -8.51 -7.75
N TYR A 112 -12.82 -7.98 -7.97
CA TYR A 112 -11.96 -8.40 -9.09
C TYR A 112 -10.93 -9.43 -8.66
N GLU A 113 -10.57 -10.31 -9.58
CA GLU A 113 -9.51 -11.31 -9.45
C GLU A 113 -8.61 -11.29 -10.68
N LEU A 114 -7.46 -11.95 -10.60
CA LEU A 114 -6.63 -12.15 -11.80
C LEU A 114 -7.42 -12.94 -12.85
N ASP A 115 -7.35 -12.48 -14.10
CA ASP A 115 -7.81 -13.27 -15.23
C ASP A 115 -6.94 -14.53 -15.39
N GLU A 116 -7.37 -15.51 -16.18
CA GLU A 116 -6.61 -16.75 -16.46
C GLU A 116 -5.19 -16.48 -17.01
N ARG A 117 -5.00 -15.35 -17.67
CA ARG A 117 -3.70 -14.89 -18.20
C ARG A 117 -3.13 -13.73 -17.40
N GLY A 118 -3.73 -13.45 -16.25
CA GLY A 118 -3.33 -12.36 -15.38
C GLY A 118 -2.07 -12.70 -14.59
N GLU A 119 -1.26 -11.68 -14.35
CA GLU A 119 -0.04 -11.76 -13.56
C GLU A 119 -0.05 -10.72 -12.46
N LEU A 120 0.52 -11.08 -11.31
CA LEU A 120 0.78 -10.17 -10.21
C LEU A 120 2.26 -9.75 -10.25
N PHE A 121 2.51 -8.46 -10.43
CA PHE A 121 3.86 -7.89 -10.47
C PHE A 121 4.19 -7.22 -9.16
N ALA A 122 5.21 -7.70 -8.46
CA ALA A 122 5.78 -7.00 -7.31
C ALA A 122 6.53 -5.74 -7.78
N LEU A 123 6.15 -4.59 -7.24
CA LEU A 123 6.72 -3.30 -7.62
C LEU A 123 7.69 -2.73 -6.57
N GLY A 124 7.95 -3.47 -5.50
CA GLY A 124 8.82 -3.09 -4.39
C GLY A 124 8.03 -2.48 -3.24
N ASP A 125 8.76 -2.08 -2.21
CA ASP A 125 8.21 -1.52 -0.98
C ASP A 125 8.43 -0.01 -0.87
N TYR A 126 7.79 0.57 0.13
CA TYR A 126 7.87 1.99 0.47
C TYR A 126 7.50 2.22 1.94
N PHE A 127 7.84 3.37 2.47
CA PHE A 127 7.40 3.83 3.78
C PHE A 127 6.28 4.87 3.62
N THR A 128 5.21 4.73 4.39
CA THR A 128 4.05 5.61 4.31
C THR A 128 4.34 6.99 4.86
N SER A 129 4.93 7.06 6.07
CA SER A 129 5.25 8.32 6.75
C SER A 129 6.45 8.16 7.68
N PRO A 130 7.69 8.00 7.13
CA PRO A 130 8.89 7.58 7.88
C PRO A 130 9.36 8.60 8.94
N GLY A 131 8.71 9.74 9.04
CA GLY A 131 8.98 10.73 10.08
C GLY A 131 8.47 10.34 11.47
N PHE A 132 7.50 9.43 11.56
CA PHE A 132 6.92 9.04 12.85
C PHE A 132 6.38 7.59 12.91
N THR A 133 6.28 6.87 11.80
CA THR A 133 5.82 5.49 11.76
C THR A 133 6.81 4.59 11.02
N ASP A 134 6.88 3.34 11.43
CA ASP A 134 7.63 2.27 10.77
C ASP A 134 6.80 1.49 9.75
N GLU A 135 5.59 1.96 9.45
CA GLU A 135 4.69 1.30 8.50
C GLU A 135 5.34 1.17 7.12
N ARG A 136 5.46 -0.07 6.68
CA ARG A 136 5.97 -0.43 5.35
C ARG A 136 4.84 -0.98 4.49
N GLY A 137 4.68 -0.45 3.28
CA GLY A 137 3.76 -0.94 2.28
C GLY A 137 4.47 -1.65 1.14
N TYR A 138 3.80 -2.63 0.52
CA TYR A 138 4.28 -3.35 -0.65
C TYR A 138 3.36 -3.05 -1.83
N PHE A 139 3.93 -2.52 -2.91
CA PHE A 139 3.19 -2.22 -4.13
C PHE A 139 3.13 -3.43 -5.05
N PHE A 140 1.93 -3.68 -5.56
CA PHE A 140 1.66 -4.68 -6.58
C PHE A 140 0.90 -4.09 -7.76
N LEU A 141 1.01 -4.75 -8.93
CA LEU A 141 0.14 -4.54 -10.08
C LEU A 141 -0.45 -5.88 -10.49
N ALA A 142 -1.76 -6.03 -10.41
CA ALA A 142 -2.52 -7.18 -10.93
C ALA A 142 -3.08 -6.85 -12.31
N ARG A 143 -2.70 -7.59 -13.37
CA ARG A 143 -3.22 -7.37 -14.73
C ARG A 143 -3.06 -8.59 -15.65
N PRO A 144 -4.00 -8.84 -16.58
CA PRO A 144 -5.35 -8.29 -16.52
C PRO A 144 -6.15 -8.89 -15.36
N VAL A 145 -7.12 -8.10 -14.87
CA VAL A 145 -8.10 -8.56 -13.91
C VAL A 145 -9.49 -8.64 -14.53
N ARG A 146 -10.35 -9.50 -13.97
CA ARG A 146 -11.75 -9.69 -14.36
C ARG A 146 -12.64 -9.69 -13.11
N LEU A 147 -13.93 -9.50 -13.27
CA LEU A 147 -14.87 -9.69 -12.17
C LEU A 147 -14.87 -11.15 -11.73
N SER A 148 -14.77 -11.35 -10.43
CA SER A 148 -14.89 -12.67 -9.82
C SER A 148 -16.33 -13.15 -9.82
N ALA A 149 -16.53 -14.45 -10.01
CA ALA A 149 -17.86 -15.07 -9.88
C ALA A 149 -18.39 -15.05 -8.44
N GLU A 150 -17.51 -14.95 -7.45
CA GLU A 150 -17.86 -14.87 -6.02
C GLU A 150 -18.31 -13.45 -5.61
N GLY A 151 -18.00 -12.43 -6.43
CA GLY A 151 -18.34 -11.06 -6.17
C GLY A 151 -17.49 -10.38 -5.10
N HIS A 152 -17.99 -9.25 -4.65
CA HIS A 152 -17.41 -8.36 -3.65
C HIS A 152 -17.77 -8.85 -2.23
N ALA A 153 -16.81 -8.93 -1.34
CA ALA A 153 -17.00 -9.39 0.05
C ALA A 153 -16.09 -8.59 1.02
N PRO A 154 -16.34 -7.27 1.20
CA PRO A 154 -15.55 -6.44 2.09
C PRO A 154 -15.69 -6.90 3.54
N ASP A 155 -14.68 -6.63 4.35
CA ASP A 155 -14.76 -6.81 5.80
C ASP A 155 -15.86 -5.90 6.39
N GLU A 156 -16.51 -6.34 7.48
CA GLU A 156 -17.53 -5.54 8.18
C GLU A 156 -17.00 -4.18 8.69
N SER A 157 -15.70 -4.04 8.87
CA SER A 157 -15.04 -2.80 9.29
C SER A 157 -14.75 -1.84 8.13
N GLU A 158 -14.91 -2.28 6.88
CA GLU A 158 -14.60 -1.51 5.68
C GLU A 158 -15.87 -0.85 5.11
N SER A 159 -15.84 0.47 4.97
CA SER A 159 -16.93 1.23 4.38
C SER A 159 -16.56 1.63 2.93
N ILE A 160 -16.63 0.66 2.02
CA ILE A 160 -16.43 0.86 0.59
C ILE A 160 -17.77 1.28 -0.03
N LEU A 161 -17.83 2.52 -0.53
CA LEU A 161 -19.06 3.12 -1.07
C LEU A 161 -19.22 2.86 -2.57
N ASP A 162 -18.13 2.69 -3.29
CA ASP A 162 -18.10 2.53 -4.74
C ASP A 162 -16.84 1.83 -5.21
N CYS A 163 -16.92 1.15 -6.35
CA CYS A 163 -15.80 0.53 -7.03
C CYS A 163 -15.96 0.72 -8.54
N GLN A 164 -15.02 1.42 -9.18
CA GLN A 164 -15.13 1.78 -10.60
C GLN A 164 -13.82 1.57 -11.35
N ALA A 165 -13.97 1.37 -12.69
CA ALA A 165 -12.86 1.23 -13.62
C ALA A 165 -12.64 2.53 -14.40
N PHE A 166 -11.47 3.15 -14.27
CA PHE A 166 -11.08 4.41 -14.88
C PHE A 166 -10.03 4.22 -15.97
N THR A 167 -10.16 4.94 -17.06
CA THR A 167 -9.09 5.04 -18.06
C THR A 167 -7.88 5.78 -17.51
N ALA A 168 -6.71 5.60 -18.09
CA ALA A 168 -5.52 6.36 -17.71
C ALA A 168 -5.71 7.88 -17.82
N ALA A 169 -6.52 8.35 -18.79
CA ALA A 169 -6.85 9.76 -18.96
C ALA A 169 -7.74 10.30 -17.81
N GLU A 170 -8.75 9.52 -17.40
CA GLU A 170 -9.59 9.85 -16.26
C GLU A 170 -8.80 9.85 -14.96
N LEU A 171 -7.97 8.82 -14.73
CA LEU A 171 -7.07 8.74 -13.57
C LEU A 171 -6.15 9.97 -13.48
N ARG A 172 -5.53 10.36 -14.60
CA ARG A 172 -4.71 11.57 -14.69
C ARG A 172 -5.51 12.83 -14.32
N ALA A 173 -6.72 12.96 -14.88
CA ALA A 173 -7.58 14.11 -14.62
C ALA A 173 -8.03 14.18 -13.15
N MET A 174 -8.30 13.03 -12.52
CA MET A 174 -8.64 12.96 -11.09
C MET A 174 -7.45 13.37 -10.20
N ILE A 175 -6.22 12.98 -10.57
CA ILE A 175 -5.01 13.41 -9.87
C ILE A 175 -4.81 14.92 -10.05
N ASP A 176 -4.93 15.43 -11.27
CA ASP A 176 -4.76 16.87 -11.59
C ASP A 176 -5.76 17.76 -10.83
N ARG A 177 -7.02 17.32 -10.71
CA ARG A 177 -8.06 18.01 -9.95
C ARG A 177 -8.04 17.75 -8.44
N ASN A 178 -7.03 17.03 -7.92
CA ASN A 178 -6.92 16.68 -6.51
C ASN A 178 -8.11 15.86 -5.96
N GLU A 179 -8.74 15.06 -6.80
CA GLU A 179 -9.78 14.10 -6.40
C GLU A 179 -9.14 12.84 -5.79
N ILE A 180 -7.99 12.42 -6.30
CA ILE A 180 -7.14 11.39 -5.69
C ILE A 180 -6.15 12.09 -4.77
N ARG A 181 -6.26 11.81 -3.47
CA ARG A 181 -5.47 12.44 -2.40
C ARG A 181 -4.76 11.42 -1.52
N ASP A 182 -5.03 10.14 -1.74
CA ASP A 182 -4.35 9.07 -1.03
C ASP A 182 -2.89 8.94 -1.49
N ALA A 183 -1.97 8.96 -0.52
CA ALA A 183 -0.53 8.91 -0.80
C ALA A 183 -0.10 7.56 -1.39
N ASN A 184 -0.75 6.46 -1.01
CA ASN A 184 -0.46 5.12 -1.52
C ASN A 184 -0.80 5.03 -3.00
N THR A 185 -1.98 5.52 -3.39
CA THR A 185 -2.45 5.58 -4.78
C THR A 185 -1.52 6.46 -5.63
N LEU A 186 -1.17 7.65 -5.15
CA LEU A 186 -0.25 8.56 -5.84
C LEU A 186 1.15 7.95 -5.98
N GLY A 187 1.67 7.32 -4.92
CA GLY A 187 2.97 6.63 -4.92
C GLY A 187 3.00 5.44 -5.88
N LEU A 188 1.93 4.64 -5.90
CA LEU A 188 1.80 3.55 -6.85
C LEU A 188 1.76 4.05 -8.31
N CYS A 189 0.95 5.09 -8.60
CA CYS A 189 0.91 5.70 -9.93
C CYS A 189 2.29 6.20 -10.37
N ALA A 190 3.04 6.87 -9.50
CA ALA A 190 4.40 7.32 -9.77
C ALA A 190 5.34 6.13 -10.08
N ARG A 191 5.24 5.03 -9.32
CA ARG A 191 6.03 3.82 -9.54
C ARG A 191 5.71 3.14 -10.87
N LEU A 192 4.43 3.07 -11.24
CA LEU A 192 3.96 2.51 -12.50
C LEU A 192 4.42 3.35 -13.71
N LEU A 193 4.33 4.68 -13.61
CA LEU A 193 4.84 5.61 -14.64
C LEU A 193 6.35 5.44 -14.83
N ALA A 194 7.13 5.38 -13.75
CA ALA A 194 8.58 5.21 -13.80
C ALA A 194 9.02 3.87 -14.43
N ARG A 195 8.15 2.83 -14.34
CA ARG A 195 8.40 1.52 -14.95
C ARG A 195 7.80 1.35 -16.35
N GLY A 196 7.13 2.38 -16.88
CA GLY A 196 6.44 2.30 -18.17
C GLY A 196 5.22 1.36 -18.17
N LEU A 197 4.67 1.03 -17.00
CA LEU A 197 3.49 0.18 -16.82
C LEU A 197 2.18 0.98 -16.84
N LEU A 198 2.26 2.30 -16.73
CA LEU A 198 1.20 3.27 -16.88
C LEU A 198 1.71 4.39 -17.79
N SER A 199 0.86 4.97 -18.62
CA SER A 199 1.16 6.14 -19.44
C SER A 199 -0.01 7.11 -19.40
N PHE A 200 0.26 8.37 -19.11
CA PHE A 200 -0.69 9.49 -19.20
C PHE A 200 -0.59 10.25 -20.53
N ALA A 201 0.27 9.83 -21.45
CA ALA A 201 0.30 10.38 -22.81
C ALA A 201 -1.00 10.01 -23.54
N ALA A 202 -1.55 10.96 -24.31
CA ALA A 202 -2.63 10.66 -25.22
C ALA A 202 -2.10 9.63 -26.26
N GLN A 203 -2.82 8.51 -26.40
CA GLN A 203 -2.60 7.58 -27.50
C GLN A 203 -3.14 8.16 -28.78
#